data_02be6e4b3fd6f07ded686d751fba438b
#
_entry.id   02be6e4b3fd6f07ded686d751fba438b
#
_cell.length_a   1.000
_cell.length_b   1.000
_cell.length_c   1.000
_cell.angle_alpha   90.00
_cell.angle_beta   90.00
_cell.angle_gamma   90.00
#
_symmetry.space_group_name_H-M   'P 1'
#
loop_
_entity.id
_entity.type
_entity.pdbx_description
1 polymer ?
#
loop_
_entity_poly.entity_id
_entity_poly.type
_entity_poly.pdbx_seq_one_letter_code
_entity_poly.pdbx_strand_id
1 'polypeptide(L)'
;KMTDFDIIIIGAGPAGMSAALTAANGGLDVLLLDEQPHAGGQIYRNVKQNHSKQSWFGKAYSSGINLVDALNHNKITKCFGATVWRVEANKRVLWSQNGESKVSTAVHIVLANGAQERPFPFPGWTLPGVMTIGSAQILMKSSGIFPKDSVLVGSGPLLYLVATQMIEANCPPKALLETQTLRMMINSLIHLPKALLNMKSLIMGFMFIYKIKSAGVPRYKSVSRLEAQSSCNGSIKFLFSHKGIRKSLTTKLLLIHQGVIPSTEISRSVGVDHSWNTSQLAFQPIIDKWGKTNIDGLY
;
A
#
# COMPACT_ATOMS: atom_id res chain seq x y z
N LYS A 1 10.30 -34.35 -13.52
CA LYS A 1 9.62 -33.42 -14.42
C LYS A 1 10.46 -32.15 -14.48
N MET A 2 10.87 -31.76 -15.68
CA MET A 2 11.52 -30.46 -15.85
C MET A 2 10.53 -29.37 -15.44
N THR A 3 10.98 -28.40 -14.64
CA THR A 3 10.21 -27.22 -14.27
C THR A 3 10.24 -26.23 -15.43
N ASP A 4 9.17 -25.42 -15.60
CA ASP A 4 9.09 -24.45 -16.70
C ASP A 4 10.06 -23.27 -16.47
N PHE A 5 10.32 -22.94 -15.18
CA PHE A 5 11.16 -21.82 -14.76
C PHE A 5 12.02 -22.21 -13.55
N ASP A 6 13.11 -21.49 -13.32
CA ASP A 6 13.89 -21.61 -12.09
C ASP A 6 13.14 -20.97 -10.93
N ILE A 7 12.49 -19.82 -11.18
CA ILE A 7 11.78 -19.06 -10.16
C ILE A 7 10.50 -18.40 -10.72
N ILE A 8 9.41 -18.51 -9.98
CA ILE A 8 8.18 -17.75 -10.23
C ILE A 8 8.04 -16.69 -9.14
N ILE A 9 7.79 -15.44 -9.54
CA ILE A 9 7.59 -14.33 -8.63
C ILE A 9 6.17 -13.79 -8.82
N ILE A 10 5.41 -13.73 -7.73
CA ILE A 10 4.01 -13.30 -7.72
C ILE A 10 3.93 -11.90 -7.12
N GLY A 11 3.62 -10.92 -7.97
CA GLY A 11 3.58 -9.50 -7.68
C GLY A 11 4.76 -8.73 -8.25
N ALA A 12 4.50 -7.75 -9.11
CA ALA A 12 5.49 -6.85 -9.71
C ALA A 12 5.54 -5.49 -9.00
N GLY A 13 5.36 -5.48 -7.67
CA GLY A 13 5.70 -4.36 -6.82
C GLY A 13 7.22 -4.21 -6.65
N PRO A 14 7.69 -3.22 -5.86
CA PRO A 14 9.13 -2.99 -5.66
C PRO A 14 9.89 -4.24 -5.23
N ALA A 15 9.34 -5.04 -4.33
CA ALA A 15 9.95 -6.26 -3.84
C ALA A 15 10.08 -7.32 -4.93
N GLY A 16 8.97 -7.60 -5.65
CA GLY A 16 8.99 -8.60 -6.72
C GLY A 16 9.86 -8.19 -7.90
N MET A 17 9.87 -6.92 -8.28
CA MET A 17 10.77 -6.41 -9.32
C MET A 17 12.25 -6.57 -8.93
N SER A 18 12.59 -6.23 -7.69
CA SER A 18 13.96 -6.40 -7.18
C SER A 18 14.38 -7.86 -7.14
N ALA A 19 13.48 -8.75 -6.68
CA ALA A 19 13.73 -10.19 -6.68
C ALA A 19 13.92 -10.74 -8.11
N ALA A 20 13.07 -10.32 -9.05
CA ALA A 20 13.17 -10.74 -10.46
C ALA A 20 14.49 -10.32 -11.09
N LEU A 21 14.91 -9.08 -10.87
CA LEU A 21 16.18 -8.57 -11.37
C LEU A 21 17.38 -9.28 -10.75
N THR A 22 17.34 -9.52 -9.45
CA THR A 22 18.43 -10.22 -8.75
C THR A 22 18.58 -11.66 -9.26
N ALA A 23 17.47 -12.37 -9.43
CA ALA A 23 17.47 -13.73 -9.95
C ALA A 23 17.95 -13.78 -11.41
N ALA A 24 17.45 -12.90 -12.26
CA ALA A 24 17.82 -12.83 -13.66
C ALA A 24 19.29 -12.46 -13.87
N ASN A 25 19.83 -11.53 -13.09
CA ASN A 25 21.25 -11.19 -13.09
C ASN A 25 22.12 -12.35 -12.57
N GLY A 26 21.58 -13.25 -11.77
CA GLY A 26 22.19 -14.52 -11.36
C GLY A 26 22.08 -15.62 -12.45
N GLY A 27 21.49 -15.33 -13.61
CA GLY A 27 21.34 -16.27 -14.72
C GLY A 27 20.11 -17.16 -14.68
N LEU A 28 19.22 -16.98 -13.70
CA LEU A 28 18.00 -17.77 -13.55
C LEU A 28 16.89 -17.33 -14.51
N ASP A 29 16.12 -18.31 -15.02
CA ASP A 29 14.91 -18.06 -15.81
C ASP A 29 13.73 -17.73 -14.88
N VAL A 30 13.20 -16.50 -15.02
CA VAL A 30 12.20 -15.90 -14.12
C VAL A 30 10.87 -15.75 -14.83
N LEU A 31 9.78 -16.19 -14.18
CA LEU A 31 8.43 -15.79 -14.54
C LEU A 31 7.93 -14.77 -13.50
N LEU A 32 7.61 -13.55 -13.95
CA LEU A 32 7.05 -12.48 -13.12
C LEU A 32 5.57 -12.30 -13.45
N LEU A 33 4.70 -12.58 -12.49
CA LEU A 33 3.24 -12.48 -12.61
C LEU A 33 2.71 -11.28 -11.82
N ASP A 34 1.84 -10.47 -12.42
CA ASP A 34 1.11 -9.41 -11.72
C ASP A 34 -0.28 -9.22 -12.31
N GLU A 35 -1.28 -9.01 -11.47
CA GLU A 35 -2.67 -8.77 -11.89
C GLU A 35 -2.86 -7.40 -12.58
N GLN A 36 -1.97 -6.45 -12.33
CA GLN A 36 -2.02 -5.14 -12.94
C GLN A 36 -1.44 -5.15 -14.35
N PRO A 37 -1.90 -4.25 -15.24
CA PRO A 37 -1.39 -4.18 -16.61
C PRO A 37 0.04 -3.65 -16.70
N HIS A 38 0.58 -3.10 -15.62
CA HIS A 38 1.91 -2.51 -15.57
C HIS A 38 2.62 -2.81 -14.25
N ALA A 39 3.93 -3.01 -14.31
CA ALA A 39 4.77 -3.16 -13.13
C ALA A 39 4.78 -1.86 -12.28
N GLY A 40 5.07 -2.01 -10.98
CA GLY A 40 5.18 -0.89 -10.04
C GLY A 40 4.43 -1.11 -8.73
N GLY A 41 3.47 -2.03 -8.71
CA GLY A 41 2.63 -2.32 -7.54
C GLY A 41 1.91 -1.07 -7.02
N GLN A 42 1.75 -0.92 -5.72
CA GLN A 42 1.07 0.23 -5.11
C GLN A 42 1.95 1.50 -5.08
N ILE A 43 3.27 1.32 -4.88
CA ILE A 43 4.21 2.43 -4.69
C ILE A 43 4.49 3.13 -6.02
N TYR A 44 4.86 2.38 -7.05
CA TYR A 44 5.24 2.89 -8.37
C TYR A 44 4.16 2.71 -9.44
N ARG A 45 2.89 2.62 -8.99
CA ARG A 45 1.75 2.43 -9.90
C ARG A 45 1.75 3.46 -11.02
N ASN A 46 1.74 2.98 -12.28
CA ASN A 46 1.75 3.79 -13.50
C ASN A 46 2.89 4.83 -13.55
N VAL A 47 4.05 4.52 -12.98
CA VAL A 47 5.16 5.49 -12.89
C VAL A 47 5.63 5.96 -14.26
N LYS A 48 5.62 5.11 -15.29
CA LYS A 48 5.96 5.49 -16.67
C LYS A 48 4.88 6.37 -17.30
N GLN A 49 3.63 6.02 -17.12
CA GLN A 49 2.48 6.74 -17.70
C GLN A 49 2.29 8.13 -17.05
N ASN A 50 2.74 8.29 -15.82
CA ASN A 50 2.64 9.54 -15.07
C ASN A 50 3.88 10.44 -15.19
N HIS A 51 4.73 10.25 -16.20
CA HIS A 51 5.97 11.02 -16.33
C HIS A 51 5.77 12.54 -16.23
N SER A 52 4.73 13.08 -16.84
CA SER A 52 4.39 14.51 -16.78
C SER A 52 3.80 14.97 -15.43
N LYS A 53 3.32 14.02 -14.58
CA LYS A 53 2.66 14.28 -13.29
C LYS A 53 3.56 13.95 -12.09
N GLN A 54 4.83 13.65 -12.32
CA GLN A 54 5.75 13.19 -11.27
C GLN A 54 6.01 14.20 -10.17
N SER A 55 5.87 15.51 -10.46
CA SER A 55 6.01 16.56 -9.46
C SER A 55 5.05 16.40 -8.28
N TRP A 56 3.83 15.92 -8.51
CA TRP A 56 2.83 15.72 -7.46
C TRP A 56 3.13 14.54 -6.53
N PHE A 57 3.79 13.51 -7.05
CA PHE A 57 4.10 12.29 -6.29
C PHE A 57 5.51 12.30 -5.69
N GLY A 58 6.37 13.21 -6.13
CA GLY A 58 7.72 13.43 -5.61
C GLY A 58 8.78 12.47 -6.17
N LYS A 59 10.05 12.79 -5.88
CA LYS A 59 11.22 12.07 -6.41
C LYS A 59 11.26 10.58 -6.04
N ALA A 60 10.77 10.22 -4.86
CA ALA A 60 10.73 8.82 -4.43
C ALA A 60 9.82 7.96 -5.31
N TYR A 61 8.73 8.54 -5.85
CA TYR A 61 7.88 7.87 -6.82
C TYR A 61 8.57 7.73 -8.18
N SER A 62 9.16 8.82 -8.68
CA SER A 62 9.79 8.83 -10.01
C SER A 62 11.00 7.90 -10.11
N SER A 63 11.72 7.65 -9.02
CA SER A 63 12.84 6.69 -9.00
C SER A 63 12.44 5.26 -9.38
N GLY A 64 11.16 4.92 -9.25
CA GLY A 64 10.63 3.63 -9.68
C GLY A 64 10.74 3.35 -11.18
N ILE A 65 10.90 4.38 -12.01
CA ILE A 65 11.09 4.21 -13.47
C ILE A 65 12.31 3.32 -13.75
N ASN A 66 13.43 3.58 -13.09
CA ASN A 66 14.65 2.82 -13.31
C ASN A 66 14.45 1.33 -13.01
N LEU A 67 13.69 1.02 -11.96
CA LEU A 67 13.40 -0.37 -11.58
C LEU A 67 12.48 -1.04 -12.61
N VAL A 68 11.47 -0.32 -13.11
CA VAL A 68 10.55 -0.84 -14.14
C VAL A 68 11.26 -1.02 -15.48
N ASP A 69 12.17 -0.10 -15.84
CA ASP A 69 12.94 -0.20 -17.10
C ASP A 69 13.92 -1.38 -17.08
N ALA A 70 14.55 -1.63 -15.94
CA ALA A 70 15.46 -2.74 -15.74
C ALA A 70 14.79 -4.12 -15.94
N LEU A 71 13.47 -4.23 -15.80
CA LEU A 71 12.73 -5.48 -16.10
C LEU A 71 12.80 -5.90 -17.59
N ASN A 72 13.35 -5.07 -18.49
CA ASN A 72 13.64 -5.47 -19.87
C ASN A 72 14.90 -6.33 -19.94
N HIS A 73 14.86 -7.46 -19.27
CA HIS A 73 15.94 -8.44 -19.18
C HIS A 73 15.51 -9.74 -19.90
N ASN A 74 16.42 -10.34 -20.68
CA ASN A 74 16.12 -11.53 -21.50
C ASN A 74 15.74 -12.78 -20.69
N LYS A 75 16.14 -12.84 -19.41
CA LYS A 75 15.81 -13.91 -18.46
C LYS A 75 14.49 -13.69 -17.71
N ILE A 76 13.76 -12.58 -17.95
CA ILE A 76 12.49 -12.29 -17.28
C ILE A 76 11.33 -12.39 -18.27
N THR A 77 10.52 -13.42 -18.10
CA THR A 77 9.21 -13.51 -18.74
C THR A 77 8.18 -12.76 -17.92
N LYS A 78 7.65 -11.66 -18.47
CA LYS A 78 6.66 -10.80 -17.78
C LYS A 78 5.26 -11.15 -18.23
N CYS A 79 4.36 -11.48 -17.30
CA CYS A 79 2.93 -11.68 -17.57
C CYS A 79 2.14 -10.71 -16.68
N PHE A 80 1.74 -9.59 -17.26
CA PHE A 80 0.90 -8.58 -16.64
C PHE A 80 -0.58 -8.77 -17.02
N GLY A 81 -1.51 -8.36 -16.14
CA GLY A 81 -2.92 -8.74 -16.26
C GLY A 81 -3.14 -10.23 -15.95
N ALA A 82 -2.23 -10.82 -15.20
CA ALA A 82 -2.22 -12.23 -14.84
C ALA A 82 -2.65 -12.41 -13.39
N THR A 83 -3.80 -13.00 -13.16
CA THR A 83 -4.33 -13.26 -11.82
C THR A 83 -3.91 -14.65 -11.35
N VAL A 84 -3.07 -14.70 -10.31
CA VAL A 84 -2.74 -15.94 -9.62
C VAL A 84 -3.83 -16.23 -8.60
N TRP A 85 -4.48 -17.39 -8.73
CA TRP A 85 -5.57 -17.77 -7.85
C TRP A 85 -5.26 -19.00 -6.98
N ARG A 86 -4.17 -19.74 -7.28
CA ARG A 86 -3.72 -20.85 -6.44
C ARG A 86 -2.22 -21.10 -6.58
N VAL A 87 -1.58 -21.35 -5.45
CA VAL A 87 -0.22 -21.88 -5.35
C VAL A 87 -0.30 -23.20 -4.60
N GLU A 88 0.40 -24.22 -5.09
CA GLU A 88 0.42 -25.54 -4.48
C GLU A 88 1.80 -25.81 -3.86
N ALA A 89 1.83 -26.60 -2.78
CA ALA A 89 3.07 -26.96 -2.10
C ALA A 89 4.08 -27.71 -2.99
N ASN A 90 3.60 -28.38 -4.04
CA ASN A 90 4.44 -29.02 -5.07
C ASN A 90 4.99 -28.03 -6.11
N LYS A 91 4.93 -26.72 -5.83
CA LYS A 91 5.49 -25.62 -6.64
C LYS A 91 4.81 -25.42 -7.99
N ARG A 92 3.51 -25.71 -8.07
CA ARG A 92 2.66 -25.35 -9.20
C ARG A 92 1.94 -24.05 -8.87
N VAL A 93 1.91 -23.14 -9.85
CA VAL A 93 1.19 -21.88 -9.79
C VAL A 93 0.09 -21.91 -10.85
N LEU A 94 -1.15 -21.73 -10.40
CA LEU A 94 -2.32 -21.67 -11.27
C LEU A 94 -2.74 -20.22 -11.39
N TRP A 95 -2.84 -19.76 -12.63
CA TRP A 95 -3.12 -18.35 -12.93
C TRP A 95 -3.93 -18.21 -14.21
N SER A 96 -4.57 -17.08 -14.41
CA SER A 96 -5.34 -16.78 -15.61
C SER A 96 -4.92 -15.45 -16.22
N GLN A 97 -4.99 -15.36 -17.54
CA GLN A 97 -4.70 -14.16 -18.30
C GLN A 97 -5.57 -14.17 -19.57
N ASN A 98 -6.21 -13.05 -19.89
CA ASN A 98 -7.07 -12.89 -21.07
C ASN A 98 -8.16 -13.98 -21.19
N GLY A 99 -8.72 -14.42 -20.06
CA GLY A 99 -9.76 -15.48 -20.03
C GLY A 99 -9.24 -16.92 -20.12
N GLU A 100 -7.94 -17.12 -20.27
CA GLU A 100 -7.32 -18.44 -20.32
C GLU A 100 -6.69 -18.83 -18.99
N SER A 101 -6.89 -20.05 -18.55
CA SER A 101 -6.22 -20.62 -17.37
C SER A 101 -4.93 -21.31 -17.76
N LYS A 102 -3.88 -21.04 -16.98
CA LYS A 102 -2.51 -21.54 -17.21
C LYS A 102 -1.96 -22.16 -15.92
N VAL A 103 -1.02 -23.08 -16.10
CA VAL A 103 -0.27 -23.69 -15.00
C VAL A 103 1.21 -23.58 -15.33
N SER A 104 1.97 -23.05 -14.37
CA SER A 104 3.43 -22.98 -14.46
C SER A 104 4.07 -23.63 -13.25
N THR A 105 5.26 -24.20 -13.42
CA THR A 105 6.03 -24.86 -12.38
C THR A 105 7.41 -24.21 -12.25
N ALA A 106 7.93 -24.17 -11.02
CA ALA A 106 9.27 -23.65 -10.77
C ALA A 106 10.00 -24.43 -9.67
N VAL A 107 11.32 -24.24 -9.58
CA VAL A 107 12.11 -24.73 -8.44
C VAL A 107 11.80 -23.90 -7.19
N HIS A 108 11.63 -22.58 -7.37
CA HIS A 108 11.37 -21.62 -6.30
C HIS A 108 10.17 -20.73 -6.62
N ILE A 109 9.41 -20.35 -5.60
CA ILE A 109 8.31 -19.40 -5.70
C ILE A 109 8.53 -18.29 -4.67
N VAL A 110 8.42 -17.03 -5.10
CA VAL A 110 8.46 -15.85 -4.23
C VAL A 110 7.09 -15.18 -4.21
N LEU A 111 6.50 -15.08 -3.02
CA LEU A 111 5.25 -14.35 -2.78
C LEU A 111 5.55 -12.89 -2.48
N ALA A 112 5.44 -12.02 -3.48
CA ALA A 112 5.65 -10.58 -3.38
C ALA A 112 4.33 -9.79 -3.55
N ASN A 113 3.21 -10.39 -3.12
CA ASN A 113 1.84 -9.88 -3.28
C ASN A 113 1.50 -8.68 -2.39
N GLY A 114 2.46 -8.15 -1.62
CA GLY A 114 2.40 -6.86 -0.96
C GLY A 114 1.52 -6.82 0.28
N ALA A 115 0.83 -5.69 0.44
CA ALA A 115 0.03 -5.39 1.62
C ALA A 115 -1.25 -4.66 1.22
N GLN A 116 -2.27 -4.77 2.04
CA GLN A 116 -3.54 -4.08 1.90
C GLN A 116 -3.79 -3.13 3.07
N GLU A 117 -4.64 -2.14 2.88
CA GLU A 117 -5.02 -1.27 3.99
C GLU A 117 -5.86 -2.00 5.01
N ARG A 118 -5.58 -1.71 6.27
CA ARG A 118 -6.33 -2.26 7.39
C ARG A 118 -7.78 -1.79 7.34
N PRO A 119 -8.77 -2.67 7.41
CA PRO A 119 -10.16 -2.29 7.67
C PRO A 119 -10.26 -1.48 8.96
N PHE A 120 -11.00 -0.39 8.91
CA PHE A 120 -11.20 0.50 10.06
C PHE A 120 -12.70 0.70 10.30
N PRO A 121 -13.37 -0.25 10.99
CA PRO A 121 -14.80 -0.20 11.23
C PRO A 121 -15.16 0.87 12.27
N PHE A 122 -16.10 1.73 11.91
CA PHE A 122 -16.82 2.68 12.75
C PHE A 122 -18.24 2.85 12.19
N PRO A 123 -19.23 3.34 12.93
CA PRO A 123 -20.57 3.52 12.38
C PRO A 123 -20.56 4.33 11.09
N GLY A 124 -21.07 3.75 9.99
CA GLY A 124 -21.14 4.37 8.67
C GLY A 124 -19.90 4.25 7.80
N TRP A 125 -18.90 3.44 8.15
CA TRP A 125 -17.66 3.27 7.36
C TRP A 125 -17.88 2.66 5.97
N THR A 126 -19.04 2.05 5.71
CA THR A 126 -19.42 1.45 4.42
C THR A 126 -20.31 2.36 3.57
N LEU A 127 -20.59 3.59 4.00
CA LEU A 127 -21.38 4.53 3.22
C LEU A 127 -20.69 4.89 1.89
N PRO A 128 -21.44 5.12 0.81
CA PRO A 128 -20.89 5.68 -0.42
C PRO A 128 -20.10 6.97 -0.14
N GLY A 129 -18.89 7.06 -0.72
CA GLY A 129 -17.98 8.18 -0.48
C GLY A 129 -16.99 7.96 0.67
N VAL A 130 -17.14 6.89 1.47
CA VAL A 130 -16.10 6.44 2.40
C VAL A 130 -15.19 5.45 1.68
N MET A 131 -13.89 5.72 1.66
CA MET A 131 -12.90 4.85 1.03
C MET A 131 -11.57 4.93 1.78
N THR A 132 -10.71 3.97 1.53
CA THR A 132 -9.36 4.01 2.11
C THR A 132 -8.49 5.08 1.41
N ILE A 133 -7.50 5.60 2.12
CA ILE A 133 -6.62 6.62 1.57
C ILE A 133 -5.74 6.06 0.45
N GLY A 134 -5.36 4.77 0.53
CA GLY A 134 -4.62 4.08 -0.52
C GLY A 134 -5.44 3.89 -1.78
N SER A 135 -6.75 3.60 -1.66
CA SER A 135 -7.65 3.55 -2.82
C SER A 135 -7.72 4.90 -3.52
N ALA A 136 -7.82 6.00 -2.76
CA ALA A 136 -7.76 7.35 -3.32
C ALA A 136 -6.41 7.61 -4.01
N GLN A 137 -5.30 7.21 -3.40
CA GLN A 137 -3.97 7.36 -4.01
C GLN A 137 -3.82 6.54 -5.30
N ILE A 138 -4.43 5.34 -5.36
CA ILE A 138 -4.48 4.54 -6.58
C ILE A 138 -5.21 5.30 -7.69
N LEU A 139 -6.38 5.88 -7.42
CA LEU A 139 -7.13 6.69 -8.40
C LEU A 139 -6.31 7.89 -8.88
N MET A 140 -5.59 8.56 -7.99
CA MET A 140 -4.69 9.65 -8.35
C MET A 140 -3.59 9.18 -9.31
N LYS A 141 -2.96 8.03 -9.04
CA LYS A 141 -1.86 7.47 -9.84
C LYS A 141 -2.34 6.82 -11.15
N SER A 142 -3.46 6.09 -11.12
CA SER A 142 -3.93 5.33 -12.29
C SER A 142 -4.76 6.18 -13.26
N SER A 143 -5.60 7.07 -12.73
CA SER A 143 -6.59 7.78 -13.53
C SER A 143 -6.45 9.31 -13.47
N GLY A 144 -5.55 9.82 -12.63
CA GLY A 144 -5.40 11.26 -12.41
C GLY A 144 -6.63 11.90 -11.75
N ILE A 145 -7.45 11.08 -11.05
CA ILE A 145 -8.63 11.55 -10.33
C ILE A 145 -8.23 11.94 -8.91
N PHE A 146 -8.40 13.21 -8.57
CA PHE A 146 -8.10 13.73 -7.24
C PHE A 146 -9.36 13.82 -6.39
N PRO A 147 -9.28 13.41 -5.09
CA PRO A 147 -10.44 13.36 -4.19
C PRO A 147 -10.80 14.77 -3.68
N LYS A 148 -11.47 15.55 -4.53
CA LYS A 148 -11.98 16.88 -4.17
C LYS A 148 -13.00 16.79 -3.04
N ASP A 149 -13.08 17.85 -2.22
CA ASP A 149 -14.04 17.93 -1.12
C ASP A 149 -13.93 16.72 -0.18
N SER A 150 -12.72 16.44 0.31
CA SER A 150 -12.44 15.29 1.15
C SER A 150 -11.96 15.66 2.55
N VAL A 151 -12.26 14.79 3.51
CA VAL A 151 -11.73 14.79 4.86
C VAL A 151 -10.88 13.53 5.03
N LEU A 152 -9.66 13.69 5.55
CA LEU A 152 -8.75 12.58 5.82
C LEU A 152 -8.80 12.24 7.31
N VAL A 153 -8.93 10.95 7.62
CA VAL A 153 -9.07 10.48 9.01
C VAL A 153 -8.20 9.25 9.25
N GLY A 154 -7.46 9.23 10.35
CA GLY A 154 -6.71 8.04 10.73
C GLY A 154 -5.35 8.33 11.36
N SER A 155 -4.38 7.44 11.08
CA SER A 155 -3.03 7.51 11.64
C SER A 155 -1.99 6.96 10.67
N GLY A 156 -0.74 7.36 10.85
CA GLY A 156 0.38 6.84 10.09
C GLY A 156 0.89 7.77 8.98
N PRO A 157 2.07 7.48 8.43
CA PRO A 157 2.76 8.39 7.50
C PRO A 157 2.05 8.56 6.16
N LEU A 158 1.29 7.55 5.69
CA LEU A 158 0.56 7.64 4.43
C LEU A 158 -0.51 8.74 4.47
N LEU A 159 -1.11 9.00 5.64
CA LEU A 159 -2.08 10.06 5.83
C LEU A 159 -1.49 11.44 5.45
N TYR A 160 -0.27 11.71 5.91
CA TYR A 160 0.44 12.97 5.62
C TYR A 160 0.96 13.02 4.19
N LEU A 161 1.47 11.90 3.68
CA LEU A 161 1.96 11.82 2.30
C LEU A 161 0.84 12.13 1.31
N VAL A 162 -0.33 11.49 1.44
CA VAL A 162 -1.44 11.73 0.50
C VAL A 162 -1.99 13.14 0.66
N ALA A 163 -2.10 13.67 1.89
CA ALA A 163 -2.48 15.07 2.10
C ALA A 163 -1.54 16.03 1.36
N THR A 164 -0.23 15.80 1.41
CA THR A 164 0.74 16.65 0.69
C THR A 164 0.66 16.49 -0.83
N GLN A 165 0.45 15.27 -1.34
CA GLN A 165 0.24 15.04 -2.78
C GLN A 165 -1.01 15.74 -3.30
N MET A 166 -2.09 15.75 -2.51
CA MET A 166 -3.31 16.49 -2.83
C MET A 166 -3.08 18.01 -2.87
N ILE A 167 -2.30 18.53 -1.91
CA ILE A 167 -1.92 19.97 -1.88
C ILE A 167 -1.10 20.33 -3.12
N GLU A 168 -0.12 19.51 -3.50
CA GLU A 168 0.69 19.70 -4.72
C GLU A 168 -0.17 19.71 -5.99
N ALA A 169 -1.23 18.93 -6.01
CA ALA A 169 -2.17 18.87 -7.12
C ALA A 169 -3.26 19.97 -7.06
N ASN A 170 -3.09 21.01 -6.22
CA ASN A 170 -4.06 22.07 -6.00
C ASN A 170 -5.47 21.55 -5.58
N CYS A 171 -5.49 20.46 -4.83
CA CYS A 171 -6.70 19.83 -4.32
C CYS A 171 -6.56 19.53 -2.81
N PRO A 172 -6.32 20.53 -1.95
CA PRO A 172 -6.12 20.31 -0.52
C PRO A 172 -7.34 19.67 0.13
N PRO A 173 -7.15 18.76 1.11
CA PRO A 173 -8.27 18.23 1.88
C PRO A 173 -8.89 19.31 2.77
N LYS A 174 -10.18 19.18 3.09
CA LYS A 174 -10.90 20.10 4.00
C LYS A 174 -10.33 20.07 5.43
N ALA A 175 -9.92 18.90 5.88
CA ALA A 175 -9.35 18.70 7.21
C ALA A 175 -8.57 17.38 7.30
N LEU A 176 -7.65 17.34 8.26
CA LEU A 176 -6.90 16.16 8.67
C LEU A 176 -7.26 15.81 10.12
N LEU A 177 -7.80 14.62 10.34
CA LEU A 177 -8.22 14.13 11.65
C LEU A 177 -7.32 12.97 12.09
N GLU A 178 -6.55 13.18 13.14
CA GLU A 178 -5.55 12.23 13.62
C GLU A 178 -6.10 11.45 14.82
N THR A 179 -6.16 10.12 14.68
CA THR A 179 -6.67 9.23 15.74
C THR A 179 -5.61 8.88 16.79
N GLN A 180 -4.34 9.22 16.56
CA GLN A 180 -3.26 8.99 17.52
C GLN A 180 -3.51 9.76 18.80
N THR A 181 -3.51 9.04 19.92
CA THR A 181 -3.65 9.67 21.26
C THR A 181 -2.32 10.25 21.73
N LEU A 182 -2.39 11.22 22.66
CA LEU A 182 -1.19 11.78 23.30
C LEU A 182 -0.34 10.68 23.98
N ARG A 183 -1.00 9.69 24.61
CA ARG A 183 -0.32 8.55 25.24
C ARG A 183 0.48 7.74 24.23
N MET A 184 -0.08 7.47 23.04
CA MET A 184 0.64 6.75 21.98
C MET A 184 1.84 7.56 21.48
N MET A 185 1.71 8.89 21.38
CA MET A 185 2.82 9.78 21.00
C MET A 185 3.93 9.77 22.06
N ILE A 186 3.59 9.82 23.34
CA ILE A 186 4.57 9.74 24.45
C ILE A 186 5.27 8.37 24.43
N ASN A 187 4.52 7.28 24.29
CA ASN A 187 5.10 5.94 24.20
C ASN A 187 6.04 5.78 22.99
N SER A 188 5.81 6.51 21.90
CA SER A 188 6.68 6.45 20.73
C SER A 188 8.05 7.13 20.97
N LEU A 189 8.20 7.99 21.98
CA LEU A 189 9.47 8.65 22.31
C LEU A 189 10.57 7.67 22.69
N ILE A 190 10.24 6.48 23.19
CA ILE A 190 11.23 5.43 23.48
C ILE A 190 11.98 4.97 22.21
N HIS A 191 11.38 5.15 21.04
CA HIS A 191 11.98 4.83 19.75
C HIS A 191 12.75 6.00 19.12
N LEU A 192 12.75 7.18 19.78
CA LEU A 192 13.41 8.38 19.27
C LEU A 192 14.91 8.19 18.95
N PRO A 193 15.73 7.49 19.80
CA PRO A 193 17.12 7.26 19.49
C PRO A 193 17.34 6.49 18.17
N LYS A 194 16.50 5.48 17.91
CA LYS A 194 16.52 4.74 16.62
C LYS A 194 16.04 5.59 15.46
N ALA A 195 15.05 6.44 15.68
CA ALA A 195 14.52 7.36 14.65
C ALA A 195 15.56 8.42 14.25
N LEU A 196 16.39 8.87 15.18
CA LEU A 196 17.49 9.82 14.91
C LEU A 196 18.54 9.23 13.96
N LEU A 197 18.71 7.92 13.89
CA LEU A 197 19.58 7.26 12.91
C LEU A 197 19.05 7.40 11.48
N ASN A 198 17.79 7.73 11.30
CA ASN A 198 17.17 7.97 9.99
C ASN A 198 16.64 9.42 9.87
N MET A 199 17.55 10.37 9.94
CA MET A 199 17.25 11.82 9.85
C MET A 199 16.43 12.20 8.61
N LYS A 200 16.65 11.52 7.47
CA LYS A 200 15.88 11.79 6.24
C LYS A 200 14.38 11.61 6.45
N SER A 201 13.99 10.51 7.10
CA SER A 201 12.56 10.23 7.37
C SER A 201 11.96 11.22 8.35
N LEU A 202 12.72 11.65 9.38
CA LEU A 202 12.26 12.67 10.32
C LEU A 202 12.06 14.03 9.63
N ILE A 203 13.05 14.49 8.86
CA ILE A 203 12.96 15.74 8.10
C ILE A 203 11.76 15.70 7.15
N MET A 204 11.57 14.58 6.43
CA MET A 204 10.44 14.42 5.53
C MET A 204 9.09 14.51 6.28
N GLY A 205 8.98 13.89 7.45
CA GLY A 205 7.80 14.01 8.30
C GLY A 205 7.51 15.46 8.72
N PHE A 206 8.55 16.20 9.13
CA PHE A 206 8.42 17.63 9.44
C PHE A 206 8.01 18.46 8.23
N MET A 207 8.58 18.18 7.06
CA MET A 207 8.21 18.86 5.81
C MET A 207 6.74 18.64 5.45
N PHE A 208 6.22 17.42 5.61
CA PHE A 208 4.80 17.14 5.37
C PHE A 208 3.91 17.96 6.32
N ILE A 209 4.24 17.99 7.62
CA ILE A 209 3.47 18.75 8.62
C ILE A 209 3.52 20.25 8.29
N TYR A 210 4.71 20.78 7.95
CA TYR A 210 4.87 22.16 7.57
C TYR A 210 4.03 22.52 6.34
N LYS A 211 4.06 21.69 5.29
CA LYS A 211 3.30 21.89 4.05
C LYS A 211 1.78 21.88 4.29
N ILE A 212 1.29 20.93 5.08
CA ILE A 212 -0.13 20.87 5.45
C ILE A 212 -0.55 22.14 6.22
N LYS A 213 0.29 22.61 7.14
CA LYS A 213 0.04 23.84 7.88
C LYS A 213 0.06 25.09 6.96
N SER A 214 1.04 25.19 6.08
CA SER A 214 1.17 26.32 5.13
C SER A 214 0.02 26.39 4.14
N ALA A 215 -0.57 25.24 3.78
CA ALA A 215 -1.77 25.15 2.94
C ALA A 215 -3.07 25.50 3.69
N GLY A 216 -2.99 25.84 4.97
CA GLY A 216 -4.17 26.21 5.77
C GLY A 216 -5.11 25.04 6.11
N VAL A 217 -4.65 23.78 5.94
CA VAL A 217 -5.50 22.61 6.22
C VAL A 217 -5.67 22.43 7.72
N PRO A 218 -6.91 22.50 8.25
CA PRO A 218 -7.18 22.29 9.67
C PRO A 218 -6.78 20.90 10.11
N ARG A 219 -6.10 20.80 11.29
CA ARG A 219 -5.69 19.53 11.89
C ARG A 219 -6.35 19.33 13.25
N TYR A 220 -7.02 18.20 13.42
CA TYR A 220 -7.63 17.79 14.67
C TYR A 220 -6.91 16.58 15.22
N LYS A 221 -6.11 16.76 16.27
CA LYS A 221 -5.35 15.68 16.91
C LYS A 221 -6.17 14.95 17.96
N SER A 222 -5.88 13.65 18.16
CA SER A 222 -6.52 12.79 19.17
C SER A 222 -8.04 12.76 19.05
N VAL A 223 -8.53 12.60 17.81
CA VAL A 223 -9.96 12.43 17.57
C VAL A 223 -10.43 11.04 17.97
N SER A 224 -11.66 10.95 18.45
CA SER A 224 -12.31 9.70 18.88
C SER A 224 -13.80 9.72 18.57
N ARG A 225 -14.50 8.60 18.85
CA ARG A 225 -15.96 8.45 18.64
C ARG A 225 -16.36 8.86 17.23
N LEU A 226 -15.73 8.21 16.23
CA LEU A 226 -15.95 8.48 14.82
C LEU A 226 -17.29 7.90 14.37
N GLU A 227 -18.00 8.65 13.54
CA GLU A 227 -19.28 8.23 12.98
C GLU A 227 -19.52 8.96 11.66
N ALA A 228 -19.92 8.23 10.61
CA ALA A 228 -20.35 8.82 9.35
C ALA A 228 -21.85 8.61 9.17
N GLN A 229 -22.55 9.64 8.75
CA GLN A 229 -23.98 9.62 8.46
C GLN A 229 -24.20 10.12 7.05
N SER A 230 -25.14 9.50 6.33
CA SER A 230 -25.57 10.01 5.05
C SER A 230 -26.24 11.38 5.25
N SER A 231 -25.93 12.31 4.37
CA SER A 231 -26.51 13.66 4.37
C SER A 231 -27.12 13.97 3.00
N CYS A 232 -27.80 15.10 2.89
CA CYS A 232 -28.43 15.51 1.64
C CYS A 232 -27.42 15.61 0.48
N ASN A 233 -27.85 15.41 -0.74
CA ASN A 233 -27.06 15.55 -1.97
C ASN A 233 -25.82 14.63 -2.05
N GLY A 234 -25.90 13.41 -1.48
CA GLY A 234 -24.80 12.44 -1.54
C GLY A 234 -23.56 12.85 -0.74
N SER A 235 -23.68 13.80 0.18
CA SER A 235 -22.61 14.17 1.09
C SER A 235 -22.64 13.31 2.36
N ILE A 236 -21.53 13.31 3.08
CA ILE A 236 -21.33 12.62 4.35
C ILE A 236 -21.22 13.66 5.45
N LYS A 237 -22.05 13.55 6.48
CA LYS A 237 -21.89 14.27 7.75
C LYS A 237 -21.01 13.38 8.64
N PHE A 238 -19.75 13.78 8.82
CA PHE A 238 -18.80 13.06 9.64
C PHE A 238 -18.72 13.68 11.04
N LEU A 239 -19.03 12.89 12.05
CA LEU A 239 -19.05 13.28 13.47
C LEU A 239 -17.84 12.66 14.19
N PHE A 240 -17.22 13.45 15.04
CA PHE A 240 -16.09 13.03 15.86
C PHE A 240 -16.01 13.83 17.15
N SER A 241 -15.31 13.30 18.13
CA SER A 241 -14.98 14.03 19.36
C SER A 241 -13.55 14.55 19.30
N HIS A 242 -13.35 15.82 19.63
CA HIS A 242 -12.04 16.44 19.76
C HIS A 242 -11.97 17.25 21.05
N LYS A 243 -11.00 16.94 21.92
CA LYS A 243 -10.87 17.56 23.26
C LYS A 243 -12.17 17.47 24.07
N GLY A 244 -12.87 16.34 24.00
CA GLY A 244 -14.14 16.11 24.71
C GLY A 244 -15.38 16.70 24.02
N ILE A 245 -15.24 17.57 23.04
CA ILE A 245 -16.34 18.25 22.36
C ILE A 245 -16.72 17.47 21.10
N ARG A 246 -18.02 17.20 20.90
CA ARG A 246 -18.56 16.60 19.67
C ARG A 246 -18.56 17.64 18.55
N LYS A 247 -17.96 17.31 17.42
CA LYS A 247 -17.87 18.16 16.24
C LYS A 247 -18.40 17.41 15.02
N SER A 248 -18.74 18.14 13.96
CA SER A 248 -19.11 17.57 12.68
C SER A 248 -18.47 18.34 11.52
N LEU A 249 -18.22 17.61 10.44
CA LEU A 249 -17.78 18.15 9.14
C LEU A 249 -18.63 17.53 8.06
N THR A 250 -19.00 18.31 7.05
CA THR A 250 -19.67 17.79 5.85
C THR A 250 -18.68 17.71 4.70
N THR A 251 -18.67 16.56 4.02
CA THR A 251 -17.72 16.27 2.94
C THR A 251 -18.35 15.34 1.92
N LYS A 252 -17.86 15.33 0.68
CA LYS A 252 -18.26 14.34 -0.33
C LYS A 252 -17.50 13.03 -0.19
N LEU A 253 -16.23 13.10 0.27
CA LEU A 253 -15.37 11.94 0.41
C LEU A 253 -14.75 11.90 1.80
N LEU A 254 -14.78 10.73 2.42
CA LEU A 254 -14.11 10.44 3.68
C LEU A 254 -13.01 9.41 3.43
N LEU A 255 -11.76 9.84 3.53
CA LEU A 255 -10.59 9.02 3.28
C LEU A 255 -10.02 8.51 4.59
N ILE A 256 -10.08 7.19 4.80
CA ILE A 256 -9.71 6.55 6.07
C ILE A 256 -8.40 5.78 5.96
N HIS A 257 -7.58 5.80 7.03
CA HIS A 257 -6.31 5.07 7.10
C HIS A 257 -5.94 4.70 8.54
N GLN A 258 -5.70 3.41 8.79
CA GLN A 258 -5.21 2.89 10.08
C GLN A 258 -4.04 1.93 9.91
N GLY A 259 -3.19 2.22 8.92
CA GLY A 259 -2.04 1.41 8.57
C GLY A 259 -2.35 0.34 7.53
N VAL A 260 -1.34 -0.46 7.24
CA VAL A 260 -1.39 -1.56 6.26
C VAL A 260 -1.10 -2.88 6.94
N ILE A 261 -1.63 -3.96 6.38
CA ILE A 261 -1.42 -5.33 6.84
C ILE A 261 -0.93 -6.18 5.65
N PRO A 262 -0.12 -7.22 5.88
CA PRO A 262 0.30 -8.11 4.81
C PRO A 262 -0.89 -8.78 4.10
N SER A 263 -0.80 -8.93 2.79
CA SER A 263 -1.72 -9.77 2.02
C SER A 263 -1.35 -11.24 2.24
N THR A 264 -2.14 -11.98 3.01
CA THR A 264 -1.81 -13.34 3.46
C THR A 264 -2.67 -14.43 2.81
N GLU A 265 -3.52 -14.09 1.87
CA GLU A 265 -4.50 -15.02 1.28
C GLU A 265 -3.81 -16.20 0.58
N ILE A 266 -2.82 -15.93 -0.27
CA ILE A 266 -2.08 -16.97 -1.00
C ILE A 266 -1.22 -17.79 -0.03
N SER A 267 -0.48 -17.14 0.85
CA SER A 267 0.41 -17.82 1.79
C SER A 267 -0.38 -18.73 2.76
N ARG A 268 -1.58 -18.31 3.18
CA ARG A 268 -2.48 -19.15 3.99
C ARG A 268 -3.06 -20.31 3.20
N SER A 269 -3.48 -20.07 1.97
CA SER A 269 -4.10 -21.10 1.13
C SER A 269 -3.13 -22.24 0.78
N VAL A 270 -1.84 -21.97 0.69
CA VAL A 270 -0.81 -22.98 0.42
C VAL A 270 -0.30 -23.68 1.69
N GLY A 271 -0.67 -23.19 2.89
CA GLY A 271 -0.30 -23.79 4.17
C GLY A 271 0.98 -23.25 4.79
N VAL A 272 1.36 -22.00 4.49
CA VAL A 272 2.45 -21.31 5.20
C VAL A 272 2.01 -21.04 6.64
N ASP A 273 2.91 -21.27 7.60
CA ASP A 273 2.69 -20.95 9.00
C ASP A 273 2.63 -19.44 9.23
N HIS A 274 1.70 -19.00 10.07
CA HIS A 274 1.50 -17.59 10.40
C HIS A 274 1.50 -17.36 11.91
N SER A 275 2.05 -16.22 12.33
CA SER A 275 2.00 -15.73 13.71
C SER A 275 1.24 -14.41 13.81
N TRP A 276 0.65 -14.18 14.99
CA TRP A 276 0.02 -12.90 15.30
C TRP A 276 1.06 -11.90 15.77
N ASN A 277 1.21 -10.80 15.05
CA ASN A 277 2.07 -9.70 15.47
C ASN A 277 1.26 -8.72 16.34
N THR A 278 1.57 -8.71 17.63
CA THR A 278 0.86 -7.87 18.62
C THR A 278 1.10 -6.37 18.43
N SER A 279 2.24 -5.98 17.87
CA SER A 279 2.55 -4.57 17.62
C SER A 279 1.79 -4.03 16.40
N GLN A 280 1.66 -4.86 15.37
CA GLN A 280 0.93 -4.51 14.16
C GLN A 280 -0.53 -4.97 14.16
N LEU A 281 -0.95 -5.77 15.14
CA LEU A 281 -2.30 -6.33 15.24
C LEU A 281 -2.74 -7.00 13.93
N ALA A 282 -1.87 -7.81 13.36
CA ALA A 282 -2.09 -8.54 12.11
C ALA A 282 -1.38 -9.87 12.11
N PHE A 283 -1.89 -10.81 11.35
CA PHE A 283 -1.15 -12.03 11.04
C PHE A 283 -0.06 -11.74 10.01
N GLN A 284 1.07 -12.38 10.19
CA GLN A 284 2.20 -12.34 9.25
C GLN A 284 2.74 -13.76 9.04
N PRO A 285 3.26 -14.10 7.84
CA PRO A 285 3.91 -15.37 7.62
C PRO A 285 5.14 -15.51 8.50
N ILE A 286 5.41 -16.71 8.98
CA ILE A 286 6.63 -17.05 9.70
C ILE A 286 7.71 -17.32 8.65
N ILE A 287 8.73 -16.48 8.62
CA ILE A 287 9.85 -16.58 7.69
C ILE A 287 11.18 -16.47 8.43
N ASP A 288 12.21 -17.07 7.87
CA ASP A 288 13.58 -16.90 8.34
C ASP A 288 14.19 -15.55 7.83
N LYS A 289 15.47 -15.32 8.16
CA LYS A 289 16.21 -14.11 7.72
C LYS A 289 16.39 -14.00 6.19
N TRP A 290 16.13 -15.07 5.44
CA TRP A 290 16.22 -15.13 3.99
C TRP A 290 14.84 -15.10 3.31
N GLY A 291 13.77 -14.98 4.09
CA GLY A 291 12.40 -15.02 3.60
C GLY A 291 11.84 -16.42 3.37
N LYS A 292 12.56 -17.48 3.77
CA LYS A 292 12.11 -18.87 3.58
C LYS A 292 11.00 -19.21 4.56
N THR A 293 9.93 -19.83 4.05
CA THR A 293 8.78 -20.30 4.82
C THR A 293 9.02 -21.74 5.32
N ASN A 294 8.03 -22.32 6.02
CA ASN A 294 7.99 -23.74 6.37
C ASN A 294 7.82 -24.69 5.16
N ILE A 295 7.46 -24.14 3.99
CA ILE A 295 7.31 -24.93 2.75
C ILE A 295 8.59 -24.79 1.92
N ASP A 296 9.19 -25.92 1.56
CA ASP A 296 10.44 -25.88 0.80
C ASP A 296 10.27 -25.23 -0.58
N GLY A 297 11.20 -24.31 -0.90
CA GLY A 297 11.20 -23.53 -2.14
C GLY A 297 10.12 -22.45 -2.22
N LEU A 298 9.43 -22.14 -1.13
CA LEU A 298 8.48 -21.02 -1.03
C LEU A 298 9.00 -19.92 -0.10
N TYR A 299 9.02 -18.68 -0.61
CA TYR A 299 9.57 -17.50 0.05
C TYR A 299 8.57 -16.36 0.11
#